data_049affab6704c56ff167b931158d0ce1
#
_entry.id   049affab6704c56ff167b931158d0ce1
#
_cell.length_a   1.000
_cell.length_b   1.000
_cell.length_c   1.000
_cell.angle_alpha   90.00
_cell.angle_beta   90.00
_cell.angle_gamma   90.00
#
_symmetry.space_group_name_H-M   'P 1'
#
loop_
_entity.id
_entity.type
_entity.pdbx_description
1 polymer ?
#
loop_
_entity_poly.entity_id
_entity_poly.type
_entity_poly.pdbx_seq_one_letter_code
_entity_poly.pdbx_strand_id
1 'polypeptide(L)'
;ICACLVGSEMCIRDSIKALTLPGDKVMVQTPVYNCFFSSIRNNGCEMIANPLVYRNRGYQIDLDDLERKTLDPKVKLLLLCNPHNPAGRVWSKQELRRIGEICLRNNVFVVADEIHCELVFLGHEYTPFASISEEFLLNSVTFVSPSKAFNLAGLQIANIISADADVRVRINKAINMNEVCDVNPFGVEALIAAYNEGEEWLEELKIYLFANYIYLKGYFETYLPEFPVMMLEGTYLVLSLIHISEPTRHAQIS
;
A
#
# COMPACT_ATOMS: atom_id res chain seq x y z
N ILE A 1 -14.30 -11.03 -5.63
CA ILE A 1 -14.15 -10.14 -4.45
C ILE A 1 -14.34 -11.01 -3.22
N CYS A 2 -13.42 -10.95 -2.30
CA CYS A 2 -13.58 -11.50 -0.96
C CYS A 2 -13.64 -10.31 0.02
N ALA A 3 -14.67 -10.23 0.86
CA ALA A 3 -14.70 -9.25 1.93
C ALA A 3 -13.84 -9.73 3.10
N CYS A 4 -13.06 -8.84 3.70
CA CYS A 4 -12.16 -9.15 4.81
C CYS A 4 -12.60 -8.43 6.09
N LEU A 5 -12.58 -9.16 7.20
CA LEU A 5 -13.13 -8.76 8.51
C LEU A 5 -12.38 -7.67 9.25
N VAL A 6 -11.11 -7.41 8.92
CA VAL A 6 -10.26 -6.55 9.75
C VAL A 6 -9.30 -5.79 8.86
N GLY A 7 -9.68 -4.65 8.36
CA GLY A 7 -8.80 -3.72 7.67
C GLY A 7 -7.75 -4.31 6.72
N SER A 8 -7.04 -3.50 5.99
CA SER A 8 -6.01 -3.95 5.03
C SER A 8 -4.88 -4.78 5.67
N GLU A 9 -4.57 -4.58 6.94
CA GLU A 9 -3.48 -5.30 7.64
C GLU A 9 -3.70 -6.80 7.69
N MET A 10 -4.93 -7.27 7.94
CA MET A 10 -5.23 -8.69 7.93
C MET A 10 -5.29 -9.24 6.50
N CYS A 11 -5.78 -8.45 5.54
CA CYS A 11 -5.76 -8.83 4.14
C CYS A 11 -4.34 -9.10 3.65
N ILE A 12 -3.38 -8.25 4.04
CA ILE A 12 -1.95 -8.42 3.74
C ILE A 12 -1.42 -9.72 4.39
N ARG A 13 -1.64 -9.89 5.68
CA ARG A 13 -1.18 -11.08 6.43
C ARG A 13 -1.73 -12.38 5.83
N ASP A 14 -3.03 -12.40 5.56
CA ASP A 14 -3.71 -13.60 5.07
C ASP A 14 -3.35 -13.90 3.61
N SER A 15 -3.06 -12.87 2.80
CA SER A 15 -2.56 -13.06 1.45
C SER A 15 -1.12 -13.57 1.43
N ILE A 16 -0.23 -13.08 2.29
CA ILE A 16 1.11 -13.67 2.45
C ILE A 16 0.97 -15.14 2.85
N LYS A 17 0.15 -15.45 3.86
CA LYS A 17 -0.11 -16.83 4.32
C LYS A 17 -0.65 -17.73 3.20
N ALA A 18 -1.51 -17.20 2.33
CA ALA A 18 -2.09 -17.95 1.23
C ALA A 18 -1.11 -18.20 0.09
N LEU A 19 -0.20 -17.27 -0.17
CA LEU A 19 0.58 -17.21 -1.41
C LEU A 19 2.05 -17.59 -1.24
N THR A 20 2.51 -17.78 0.01
CA THR A 20 3.90 -18.14 0.31
C THR A 20 3.99 -19.37 1.22
N LEU A 21 5.20 -19.88 1.37
CA LEU A 21 5.59 -20.88 2.36
C LEU A 21 6.63 -20.29 3.32
N PRO A 22 6.74 -20.79 4.55
CA PRO A 22 7.85 -20.42 5.44
C PRO A 22 9.21 -20.60 4.76
N GLY A 23 10.05 -19.56 4.82
CA GLY A 23 11.35 -19.50 4.13
C GLY A 23 11.31 -18.88 2.73
N ASP A 24 10.13 -18.59 2.18
CA ASP A 24 10.01 -17.74 1.00
C ASP A 24 10.34 -16.28 1.34
N LYS A 25 10.65 -15.49 0.31
CA LYS A 25 10.99 -14.09 0.45
C LYS A 25 9.87 -13.20 -0.08
N VAL A 26 9.59 -12.13 0.68
CA VAL A 26 8.61 -11.11 0.34
C VAL A 26 9.31 -9.77 0.23
N MET A 27 9.21 -9.13 -0.92
CA MET A 27 9.86 -7.85 -1.18
C MET A 27 8.97 -6.69 -0.79
N VAL A 28 9.59 -5.63 -0.23
CA VAL A 28 8.95 -4.37 0.13
C VAL A 28 9.81 -3.18 -0.30
N GLN A 29 9.19 -2.05 -0.62
CA GLN A 29 9.86 -0.81 -1.04
C GLN A 29 9.98 0.16 0.13
N THR A 30 11.12 0.12 0.84
CA THR A 30 11.35 0.93 2.05
C THR A 30 11.73 2.39 1.75
N PRO A 31 11.31 3.37 2.59
CA PRO A 31 10.48 3.22 3.78
C PRO A 31 9.04 2.84 3.42
N VAL A 32 8.42 1.96 4.18
CA VAL A 32 7.07 1.45 3.91
C VAL A 32 6.32 1.19 5.22
N TYR A 33 5.03 1.03 5.12
CA TYR A 33 4.14 0.76 6.25
C TYR A 33 4.65 -0.39 7.14
N ASN A 34 4.75 -0.14 8.45
CA ASN A 34 5.44 -1.04 9.39
C ASN A 34 4.78 -2.41 9.54
N CYS A 35 3.44 -2.51 9.34
CA CYS A 35 2.74 -3.78 9.43
C CYS A 35 3.14 -4.78 8.33
N PHE A 36 3.75 -4.32 7.24
CA PHE A 36 4.33 -5.23 6.24
C PHE A 36 5.42 -6.11 6.86
N PHE A 37 6.29 -5.52 7.68
CA PHE A 37 7.38 -6.25 8.32
C PHE A 37 6.88 -7.33 9.29
N SER A 38 5.88 -6.99 10.12
CA SER A 38 5.30 -7.95 11.06
C SER A 38 4.51 -9.04 10.32
N SER A 39 3.76 -8.70 9.29
CA SER A 39 3.00 -9.64 8.47
C SER A 39 3.92 -10.67 7.78
N ILE A 40 5.07 -10.21 7.26
CA ILE A 40 6.06 -11.10 6.64
C ILE A 40 6.66 -12.05 7.68
N ARG A 41 7.17 -11.50 8.80
CA ARG A 41 7.81 -12.31 9.85
C ARG A 41 6.85 -13.33 10.47
N ASN A 42 5.61 -12.91 10.74
CA ASN A 42 4.61 -13.77 11.38
C ASN A 42 4.17 -14.95 10.50
N ASN A 43 4.40 -14.86 9.19
CA ASN A 43 4.19 -15.96 8.25
C ASN A 43 5.46 -16.80 8.00
N GLY A 44 6.54 -16.56 8.75
CA GLY A 44 7.79 -17.31 8.60
C GLY A 44 8.56 -16.97 7.32
N CYS A 45 8.23 -15.86 6.65
CA CYS A 45 8.90 -15.39 5.45
C CYS A 45 10.07 -14.45 5.77
N GLU A 46 11.02 -14.37 4.85
CA GLU A 46 12.14 -13.43 4.91
C GLU A 46 11.75 -12.13 4.17
N MET A 47 12.01 -10.99 4.79
CA MET A 47 11.81 -9.69 4.15
C MET A 47 13.01 -9.31 3.30
N ILE A 48 12.76 -8.90 2.05
CA ILE A 48 13.75 -8.27 1.17
C ILE A 48 13.36 -6.82 0.91
N ALA A 49 14.26 -5.89 1.20
CA ALA A 49 14.06 -4.49 0.90
C ALA A 49 14.51 -4.16 -0.53
N ASN A 50 13.66 -3.43 -1.27
CA ASN A 50 14.03 -2.60 -2.42
C ASN A 50 13.94 -1.15 -2.00
N PRO A 51 15.04 -0.54 -1.47
CA PRO A 51 15.00 0.80 -0.92
C PRO A 51 14.65 1.82 -1.99
N LEU A 52 13.70 2.69 -1.69
CA LEU A 52 13.41 3.86 -2.52
C LEU A 52 14.57 4.84 -2.46
N VAL A 53 14.88 5.43 -3.59
CA VAL A 53 15.97 6.42 -3.71
C VAL A 53 15.40 7.82 -3.52
N TYR A 54 15.90 8.53 -2.52
CA TYR A 54 15.53 9.93 -2.31
C TYR A 54 16.22 10.84 -3.33
N ARG A 55 15.42 11.54 -4.14
CA ARG A 55 15.89 12.53 -5.13
C ARG A 55 14.86 13.66 -5.27
N ASN A 56 15.33 14.89 -5.39
CA ASN A 56 14.48 16.05 -5.68
C ASN A 56 13.27 16.22 -4.74
N ARG A 57 13.46 16.03 -3.44
CA ARG A 57 12.41 16.09 -2.40
C ARG A 57 11.30 15.03 -2.58
N GLY A 58 11.59 13.92 -3.23
CA GLY A 58 10.68 12.80 -3.40
C GLY A 58 11.42 11.47 -3.44
N TYR A 59 10.67 10.39 -3.44
CA TYR A 59 11.18 9.04 -3.54
C TYR A 59 10.97 8.48 -4.94
N GLN A 60 11.94 7.71 -5.42
CA GLN A 60 11.91 7.02 -6.71
C GLN A 60 12.21 5.54 -6.50
N ILE A 61 11.66 4.70 -7.35
CA ILE A 61 11.91 3.26 -7.32
C ILE A 61 13.25 2.97 -7.96
N ASP A 62 14.09 2.18 -7.29
CA ASP A 62 15.29 1.60 -7.88
C ASP A 62 14.90 0.33 -8.65
N LEU A 63 14.62 0.50 -9.95
CA LEU A 63 14.18 -0.59 -10.81
C LEU A 63 15.31 -1.61 -11.10
N ASP A 64 16.56 -1.17 -11.11
CA ASP A 64 17.72 -2.06 -11.33
C ASP A 64 17.93 -2.96 -10.08
N ASP A 65 17.78 -2.40 -8.88
CA ASP A 65 17.81 -3.17 -7.65
C ASP A 65 16.61 -4.12 -7.55
N LEU A 66 15.42 -3.67 -7.95
CA LEU A 66 14.21 -4.50 -8.01
C LEU A 66 14.45 -5.72 -8.93
N GLU A 67 14.90 -5.48 -10.16
CA GLU A 67 15.17 -6.54 -11.13
C GLU A 67 16.22 -7.53 -10.62
N ARG A 68 17.34 -7.03 -10.11
CA ARG A 68 18.41 -7.87 -9.58
C ARG A 68 17.94 -8.77 -8.43
N LYS A 69 17.13 -8.24 -7.51
CA LYS A 69 16.65 -8.99 -6.34
C LYS A 69 15.56 -9.98 -6.68
N THR A 70 14.73 -9.69 -7.68
CA THR A 70 13.68 -10.63 -8.14
C THR A 70 14.24 -11.84 -8.91
N LEU A 71 15.51 -11.84 -9.29
CA LEU A 71 16.17 -13.01 -9.84
C LEU A 71 16.34 -14.17 -8.82
N ASP A 72 16.27 -13.87 -7.52
CA ASP A 72 16.27 -14.92 -6.49
C ASP A 72 14.94 -15.68 -6.55
N PRO A 73 14.94 -17.00 -6.85
CA PRO A 73 13.72 -17.80 -6.99
C PRO A 73 12.92 -17.95 -5.70
N LYS A 74 13.48 -17.57 -4.56
CA LYS A 74 12.77 -17.51 -3.27
C LYS A 74 11.89 -16.28 -3.13
N VAL A 75 12.12 -15.22 -3.92
CA VAL A 75 11.27 -14.03 -3.92
C VAL A 75 9.96 -14.38 -4.61
N LYS A 76 8.89 -14.49 -3.84
CA LYS A 76 7.56 -14.92 -4.33
C LYS A 76 6.58 -13.76 -4.46
N LEU A 77 6.69 -12.77 -3.58
CA LEU A 77 5.76 -11.66 -3.54
C LEU A 77 6.50 -10.31 -3.55
N LEU A 78 5.90 -9.33 -4.21
CA LEU A 78 6.14 -7.91 -3.99
C LEU A 78 4.90 -7.33 -3.30
N LEU A 79 5.06 -6.74 -2.10
CA LEU A 79 4.03 -5.91 -1.49
C LEU A 79 4.20 -4.48 -2.03
N LEU A 80 3.33 -4.11 -2.95
CA LEU A 80 3.31 -2.79 -3.59
C LEU A 80 2.30 -1.88 -2.86
N CYS A 81 2.75 -0.73 -2.38
CA CYS A 81 1.87 0.28 -1.80
C CYS A 81 1.61 1.38 -2.84
N ASN A 82 0.36 1.62 -3.22
CA ASN A 82 -0.03 2.54 -4.29
C ASN A 82 -1.40 3.22 -4.03
N PRO A 83 -1.46 4.48 -3.61
CA PRO A 83 -0.35 5.39 -3.26
C PRO A 83 0.55 4.90 -2.13
N HIS A 84 1.81 5.34 -2.13
CA HIS A 84 2.84 4.79 -1.26
C HIS A 84 2.86 5.46 0.13
N ASN A 85 2.62 4.65 1.15
CA ASN A 85 2.72 5.04 2.56
C ASN A 85 4.09 4.57 3.14
N PRO A 86 4.92 5.45 3.73
CA PRO A 86 4.67 6.86 4.06
C PRO A 86 5.26 7.87 3.06
N ALA A 87 5.79 7.44 1.92
CA ALA A 87 6.52 8.31 0.99
C ALA A 87 5.64 9.39 0.33
N GLY A 88 4.30 9.25 0.39
CA GLY A 88 3.36 10.18 -0.20
C GLY A 88 3.35 10.18 -1.73
N ARG A 89 3.95 9.16 -2.37
CA ARG A 89 4.03 9.04 -3.83
C ARG A 89 2.79 8.37 -4.42
N VAL A 90 2.37 8.88 -5.56
CA VAL A 90 1.42 8.22 -6.47
C VAL A 90 2.20 7.72 -7.67
N TRP A 91 2.35 6.40 -7.79
CA TRP A 91 3.16 5.83 -8.87
C TRP A 91 2.47 6.06 -10.22
N SER A 92 3.22 6.59 -11.17
CA SER A 92 2.74 6.76 -12.55
C SER A 92 2.47 5.41 -13.21
N LYS A 93 1.57 5.41 -14.19
CA LYS A 93 1.27 4.20 -15.00
C LYS A 93 2.54 3.59 -15.61
N GLN A 94 3.54 4.42 -15.95
CA GLN A 94 4.81 3.95 -16.50
C GLN A 94 5.67 3.25 -15.44
N GLU A 95 5.77 3.81 -14.21
CA GLU A 95 6.47 3.18 -13.10
C GLU A 95 5.83 1.83 -12.74
N LEU A 96 4.50 1.81 -12.60
CA LEU A 96 3.75 0.58 -12.32
C LEU A 96 3.93 -0.48 -13.42
N ARG A 97 3.94 -0.06 -14.69
CA ARG A 97 4.21 -0.97 -15.81
C ARG A 97 5.59 -1.61 -15.71
N ARG A 98 6.62 -0.81 -15.42
CA ARG A 98 7.99 -1.32 -15.26
C ARG A 98 8.11 -2.32 -14.10
N ILE A 99 7.47 -2.03 -12.96
CA ILE A 99 7.39 -2.96 -11.83
C ILE A 99 6.74 -4.28 -12.27
N GLY A 100 5.57 -4.20 -12.90
CA GLY A 100 4.81 -5.38 -13.32
C GLY A 100 5.56 -6.25 -14.33
N GLU A 101 6.23 -5.64 -15.30
CA GLU A 101 7.05 -6.35 -16.28
C GLU A 101 8.22 -7.11 -15.63
N ILE A 102 8.88 -6.50 -14.64
CA ILE A 102 9.95 -7.15 -13.87
C ILE A 102 9.38 -8.32 -13.07
N CYS A 103 8.27 -8.12 -12.37
CA CYS A 103 7.63 -9.14 -11.56
C CYS A 103 7.17 -10.35 -12.41
N LEU A 104 6.54 -10.09 -13.55
CA LEU A 104 6.12 -11.17 -14.48
C LEU A 104 7.29 -11.99 -14.98
N ARG A 105 8.36 -11.34 -15.45
CA ARG A 105 9.55 -12.05 -15.96
C ARG A 105 10.19 -12.97 -14.94
N ASN A 106 10.14 -12.58 -13.68
CA ASN A 106 10.82 -13.27 -12.58
C ASN A 106 9.87 -14.13 -11.72
N ASN A 107 8.62 -14.33 -12.17
CA ASN A 107 7.59 -15.10 -11.47
C ASN A 107 7.33 -14.59 -10.02
N VAL A 108 7.33 -13.28 -9.84
CA VAL A 108 6.95 -12.61 -8.59
C VAL A 108 5.50 -12.15 -8.68
N PHE A 109 4.67 -12.56 -7.73
CA PHE A 109 3.28 -12.13 -7.67
C PHE A 109 3.16 -10.79 -6.94
N VAL A 110 2.26 -9.91 -7.39
CA VAL A 110 2.11 -8.57 -6.80
C VAL A 110 0.90 -8.53 -5.86
N VAL A 111 1.14 -8.12 -4.64
CA VAL A 111 0.10 -7.77 -3.67
C VAL A 111 0.03 -6.25 -3.60
N ALA A 112 -0.95 -5.67 -4.28
CA ALA A 112 -1.14 -4.23 -4.38
C ALA A 112 -2.01 -3.72 -3.23
N ASP A 113 -1.39 -3.06 -2.26
CA ASP A 113 -2.10 -2.34 -1.21
C ASP A 113 -2.46 -0.94 -1.73
N GLU A 114 -3.71 -0.80 -2.16
CA GLU A 114 -4.27 0.41 -2.77
C GLU A 114 -5.29 1.10 -1.86
N ILE A 115 -5.19 0.90 -0.56
CA ILE A 115 -6.11 1.43 0.46
C ILE A 115 -6.12 2.97 0.55
N HIS A 116 -5.13 3.64 -0.02
CA HIS A 116 -5.06 5.11 -0.11
C HIS A 116 -5.49 5.65 -1.50
N CYS A 117 -6.07 4.83 -2.36
CA CYS A 117 -6.35 5.17 -3.76
C CYS A 117 -7.25 6.41 -3.95
N GLU A 118 -8.18 6.66 -3.03
CA GLU A 118 -9.05 7.83 -3.07
C GLU A 118 -8.35 9.12 -2.61
N LEU A 119 -7.24 9.02 -1.86
CA LEU A 119 -6.51 10.15 -1.28
C LEU A 119 -5.37 10.59 -2.22
N VAL A 120 -5.73 11.06 -3.40
CA VAL A 120 -4.81 11.60 -4.41
C VAL A 120 -5.11 13.07 -4.63
N PHE A 121 -4.07 13.91 -4.61
CA PHE A 121 -4.20 15.36 -4.70
C PHE A 121 -4.18 15.86 -6.14
N LEU A 122 -4.67 17.09 -6.33
CA LEU A 122 -4.75 17.73 -7.63
C LEU A 122 -3.40 17.74 -8.36
N GLY A 123 -3.43 17.37 -9.63
CA GLY A 123 -2.24 17.26 -10.48
C GLY A 123 -1.61 15.86 -10.52
N HIS A 124 -2.14 14.91 -9.76
CA HIS A 124 -1.72 13.51 -9.76
C HIS A 124 -2.90 12.61 -10.10
N GLU A 125 -2.63 11.47 -10.72
CA GLU A 125 -3.63 10.51 -11.15
C GLU A 125 -3.30 9.13 -10.62
N TYR A 126 -4.24 8.55 -9.86
CA TYR A 126 -4.14 7.17 -9.42
C TYR A 126 -4.43 6.21 -10.58
N THR A 127 -3.56 5.24 -10.76
CA THR A 127 -3.76 4.12 -11.69
C THR A 127 -3.80 2.82 -10.90
N PRO A 128 -4.91 2.05 -10.93
CA PRO A 128 -4.93 0.71 -10.33
C PRO A 128 -3.90 -0.19 -11.00
N PHE A 129 -3.08 -0.89 -10.23
CA PHE A 129 -2.04 -1.77 -10.78
C PHE A 129 -2.63 -2.83 -11.73
N ALA A 130 -3.72 -3.45 -11.32
CA ALA A 130 -4.40 -4.48 -12.08
C ALA A 130 -5.04 -3.98 -13.39
N SER A 131 -5.22 -2.68 -13.58
CA SER A 131 -5.84 -2.10 -14.78
C SER A 131 -4.86 -1.90 -15.96
N ILE A 132 -3.56 -2.13 -15.74
CA ILE A 132 -2.52 -1.80 -16.73
C ILE A 132 -2.51 -2.81 -17.88
N SER A 133 -2.70 -4.10 -17.59
CA SER A 133 -2.81 -5.17 -18.58
C SER A 133 -3.51 -6.40 -17.98
N GLU A 134 -3.94 -7.33 -18.84
CA GLU A 134 -4.55 -8.59 -18.42
C GLU A 134 -3.55 -9.47 -17.66
N GLU A 135 -2.28 -9.48 -18.06
CA GLU A 135 -1.23 -10.23 -17.37
C GLU A 135 -1.01 -9.70 -15.94
N PHE A 136 -1.08 -8.37 -15.73
CA PHE A 136 -0.95 -7.78 -14.40
C PHE A 136 -2.18 -8.07 -13.54
N LEU A 137 -3.38 -8.05 -14.15
CA LEU A 137 -4.62 -8.42 -13.49
C LEU A 137 -4.58 -9.86 -12.96
N LEU A 138 -4.04 -10.80 -13.75
CA LEU A 138 -3.91 -12.21 -13.36
C LEU A 138 -2.75 -12.46 -12.39
N ASN A 139 -1.69 -11.64 -12.44
CA ASN A 139 -0.51 -11.75 -11.58
C ASN A 139 -0.58 -10.85 -10.34
N SER A 140 -1.79 -10.46 -9.91
CA SER A 140 -1.93 -9.61 -8.75
C SER A 140 -3.19 -9.86 -7.94
N VAL A 141 -3.13 -9.36 -6.71
CA VAL A 141 -4.29 -9.14 -5.84
C VAL A 141 -4.26 -7.70 -5.36
N THR A 142 -5.41 -7.04 -5.34
CA THR A 142 -5.55 -5.65 -4.93
C THR A 142 -6.38 -5.54 -3.66
N PHE A 143 -5.94 -4.69 -2.73
CA PHE A 143 -6.69 -4.33 -1.52
C PHE A 143 -7.19 -2.91 -1.61
N VAL A 144 -8.48 -2.70 -1.35
CA VAL A 144 -9.11 -1.39 -1.23
C VAL A 144 -10.02 -1.35 0.00
N SER A 145 -10.16 -0.19 0.60
CA SER A 145 -10.99 -0.02 1.78
C SER A 145 -11.39 1.46 1.95
N PRO A 146 -12.61 1.76 2.37
CA PRO A 146 -13.03 3.12 2.70
C PRO A 146 -12.39 3.63 4.00
N SER A 147 -11.67 2.78 4.73
CA SER A 147 -11.20 3.06 6.09
C SER A 147 -10.28 4.26 6.19
N LYS A 148 -9.45 4.51 5.18
CA LYS A 148 -8.50 5.65 5.19
C LYS A 148 -9.14 6.91 4.62
N ALA A 149 -9.85 6.82 3.51
CA ALA A 149 -10.50 7.95 2.86
C ALA A 149 -11.67 8.51 3.68
N PHE A 150 -12.44 7.64 4.35
CA PHE A 150 -13.67 8.02 5.06
C PHE A 150 -13.60 7.86 6.59
N ASN A 151 -12.39 7.70 7.14
CA ASN A 151 -12.17 7.55 8.60
C ASN A 151 -12.98 6.40 9.23
N LEU A 152 -13.11 5.27 8.54
CA LEU A 152 -13.89 4.11 8.96
C LEU A 152 -13.03 2.94 9.47
N ALA A 153 -11.80 3.19 9.89
CA ALA A 153 -10.86 2.14 10.30
C ALA A 153 -11.41 1.25 11.46
N GLY A 154 -12.17 1.85 12.37
CA GLY A 154 -12.79 1.13 13.49
C GLY A 154 -13.85 0.09 13.07
N LEU A 155 -14.39 0.19 11.86
CA LEU A 155 -15.36 -0.77 11.33
C LEU A 155 -14.72 -1.98 10.65
N GLN A 156 -13.40 -1.93 10.42
CA GLN A 156 -12.59 -3.06 9.99
C GLN A 156 -13.12 -3.75 8.72
N ILE A 157 -13.44 -2.98 7.69
CA ILE A 157 -13.94 -3.47 6.40
C ILE A 157 -12.93 -3.20 5.29
N ALA A 158 -12.65 -4.21 4.46
CA ALA A 158 -11.82 -4.08 3.26
C ALA A 158 -12.24 -5.08 2.20
N ASN A 159 -11.85 -4.81 0.95
CA ASN A 159 -12.08 -5.70 -0.18
C ASN A 159 -10.75 -6.26 -0.69
N ILE A 160 -10.74 -7.55 -0.98
CA ILE A 160 -9.66 -8.24 -1.68
C ILE A 160 -10.16 -8.58 -3.07
N ILE A 161 -9.46 -8.11 -4.09
CA ILE A 161 -9.86 -8.24 -5.48
C ILE A 161 -8.78 -9.01 -6.24
N SER A 162 -9.15 -10.15 -6.85
CA SER A 162 -8.28 -10.91 -7.76
C SER A 162 -9.10 -11.48 -8.89
N ALA A 163 -8.58 -11.46 -10.10
CA ALA A 163 -9.19 -12.12 -11.27
C ALA A 163 -8.94 -13.64 -11.25
N ASP A 164 -7.81 -14.09 -10.69
CA ASP A 164 -7.45 -15.50 -10.58
C ASP A 164 -8.33 -16.22 -9.54
N ALA A 165 -9.03 -17.27 -9.98
CA ALA A 165 -9.94 -18.04 -9.15
C ALA A 165 -9.20 -18.85 -8.08
N ASP A 166 -8.04 -19.40 -8.40
CA ASP A 166 -7.26 -20.22 -7.47
C ASP A 166 -6.66 -19.34 -6.37
N VAL A 167 -6.20 -18.14 -6.72
CA VAL A 167 -5.74 -17.13 -5.76
C VAL A 167 -6.88 -16.77 -4.79
N ARG A 168 -8.09 -16.52 -5.28
CA ARG A 168 -9.26 -16.24 -4.43
C ARG A 168 -9.58 -17.39 -3.47
N VAL A 169 -9.56 -18.64 -3.95
CA VAL A 169 -9.79 -19.83 -3.11
C VAL A 169 -8.74 -19.96 -2.01
N ARG A 170 -7.46 -19.76 -2.35
CA ARG A 170 -6.34 -19.84 -1.39
C ARG A 170 -6.45 -18.75 -0.32
N ILE A 171 -6.71 -17.51 -0.71
CA ILE A 171 -6.88 -16.38 0.21
C ILE A 171 -8.10 -16.60 1.12
N ASN A 172 -9.24 -17.00 0.55
CA ASN A 172 -10.44 -17.29 1.33
C ASN A 172 -10.22 -18.39 2.36
N LYS A 173 -9.47 -19.44 1.99
CA LYS A 173 -9.06 -20.49 2.93
C LYS A 173 -8.18 -19.96 4.05
N ALA A 174 -7.23 -19.06 3.75
CA ALA A 174 -6.35 -18.46 4.76
C ALA A 174 -7.12 -17.57 5.75
N ILE A 175 -8.09 -16.79 5.26
CA ILE A 175 -8.98 -15.97 6.09
C ILE A 175 -9.78 -16.85 7.05
N ASN A 176 -10.40 -17.93 6.53
CA ASN A 176 -11.28 -18.79 7.30
C ASN A 176 -10.54 -19.78 8.23
N MET A 177 -9.22 -19.89 8.12
CA MET A 177 -8.45 -20.86 8.92
C MET A 177 -8.51 -20.60 10.42
N ASN A 178 -8.80 -19.37 10.83
CA ASN A 178 -8.91 -18.97 12.23
C ASN A 178 -10.39 -18.76 12.67
N GLU A 179 -11.37 -19.31 11.94
CA GLU A 179 -12.79 -19.17 12.22
C GLU A 179 -13.28 -17.69 12.27
N VAL A 180 -12.57 -16.80 11.55
CA VAL A 180 -12.87 -15.36 11.50
C VAL A 180 -13.42 -15.07 10.10
N CYS A 181 -14.66 -15.45 9.84
CA CYS A 181 -15.22 -15.48 8.49
C CYS A 181 -16.33 -14.44 8.22
N ASP A 182 -16.94 -13.87 9.27
CA ASP A 182 -18.05 -12.94 9.07
C ASP A 182 -17.61 -11.48 9.11
N VAL A 183 -18.04 -10.70 8.13
CA VAL A 183 -17.80 -9.24 8.13
C VAL A 183 -18.74 -8.55 9.11
N ASN A 184 -18.24 -7.50 9.75
CA ASN A 184 -19.07 -6.62 10.58
C ASN A 184 -20.21 -6.01 9.72
N PRO A 185 -21.50 -6.27 10.04
CA PRO A 185 -22.62 -5.77 9.25
C PRO A 185 -22.66 -4.24 9.16
N PHE A 186 -22.28 -3.52 10.21
CA PHE A 186 -22.16 -2.07 10.18
C PHE A 186 -21.03 -1.59 9.24
N GLY A 187 -19.96 -2.39 9.11
CA GLY A 187 -18.89 -2.12 8.16
C GLY A 187 -19.35 -2.19 6.71
N VAL A 188 -20.22 -3.15 6.39
CA VAL A 188 -20.79 -3.30 5.04
C VAL A 188 -21.65 -2.09 4.68
N GLU A 189 -22.59 -1.71 5.55
CA GLU A 189 -23.46 -0.55 5.33
C GLU A 189 -22.64 0.76 5.23
N ALA A 190 -21.64 0.93 6.10
CA ALA A 190 -20.78 2.10 6.05
C ALA A 190 -19.92 2.17 4.76
N LEU A 191 -19.44 1.03 4.26
CA LEU A 191 -18.72 0.96 2.99
C LEU A 191 -19.63 1.36 1.83
N ILE A 192 -20.86 0.84 1.80
CA ILE A 192 -21.86 1.16 0.77
C ILE A 192 -22.18 2.67 0.79
N ALA A 193 -22.46 3.22 1.97
CA ALA A 193 -22.75 4.65 2.13
C ALA A 193 -21.55 5.52 1.72
N ALA A 194 -20.34 5.17 2.17
CA ALA A 194 -19.12 5.92 1.86
C ALA A 194 -18.88 6.02 0.33
N TYR A 195 -18.99 4.90 -0.38
CA TYR A 195 -18.73 4.91 -1.82
C TYR A 195 -19.89 5.45 -2.67
N ASN A 196 -21.12 5.38 -2.19
CA ASN A 196 -22.27 5.89 -2.96
C ASN A 196 -22.60 7.36 -2.66
N GLU A 197 -22.29 7.84 -1.46
CA GLU A 197 -22.78 9.12 -0.97
C GLU A 197 -21.65 10.04 -0.43
N GLY A 198 -20.43 9.54 -0.31
CA GLY A 198 -19.32 10.25 0.34
C GLY A 198 -18.45 11.12 -0.55
N GLU A 199 -18.75 11.29 -1.85
CA GLU A 199 -17.89 11.98 -2.81
C GLU A 199 -17.62 13.44 -2.41
N GLU A 200 -18.65 14.22 -2.11
CA GLU A 200 -18.52 15.63 -1.73
C GLU A 200 -17.66 15.80 -0.46
N TRP A 201 -17.93 14.98 0.55
CA TRP A 201 -17.15 14.96 1.80
C TRP A 201 -15.67 14.63 1.55
N LEU A 202 -15.38 13.67 0.67
CA LEU A 202 -14.03 13.27 0.32
C LEU A 202 -13.27 14.39 -0.41
N GLU A 203 -13.92 15.07 -1.35
CA GLU A 203 -13.30 16.21 -2.06
C GLU A 203 -12.98 17.36 -1.11
N GLU A 204 -13.88 17.70 -0.19
CA GLU A 204 -13.63 18.71 0.85
C GLU A 204 -12.49 18.28 1.77
N LEU A 205 -12.43 17.01 2.17
CA LEU A 205 -11.33 16.46 2.97
C LEU A 205 -10.00 16.61 2.23
N LYS A 206 -9.92 16.28 0.94
CA LYS A 206 -8.68 16.42 0.16
C LYS A 206 -8.20 17.85 0.12
N ILE A 207 -9.10 18.82 -0.07
CA ILE A 207 -8.78 20.26 -0.03
C ILE A 207 -8.20 20.63 1.34
N TYR A 208 -8.85 20.21 2.42
CA TYR A 208 -8.41 20.48 3.78
C TYR A 208 -7.04 19.87 4.08
N LEU A 209 -6.83 18.60 3.73
CA LEU A 209 -5.55 17.91 3.93
C LEU A 209 -4.42 18.58 3.15
N PHE A 210 -4.67 18.96 1.90
CA PHE A 210 -3.67 19.63 1.09
C PHE A 210 -3.32 21.03 1.63
N ALA A 211 -4.31 21.79 2.13
CA ALA A 211 -4.05 23.06 2.80
C ALA A 211 -3.18 22.90 4.03
N ASN A 212 -3.42 21.87 4.85
CA ASN A 212 -2.57 21.53 6.01
C ASN A 212 -1.14 21.17 5.58
N TYR A 213 -0.98 20.40 4.51
CA TYR A 213 0.33 20.09 3.95
C TYR A 213 1.08 21.36 3.50
N ILE A 214 0.42 22.27 2.80
CA ILE A 214 1.03 23.56 2.35
C ILE A 214 1.46 24.40 3.55
N TYR A 215 0.61 24.48 4.58
CA TYR A 215 0.95 25.18 5.82
C TYR A 215 2.18 24.57 6.50
N LEU A 216 2.19 23.26 6.69
CA LEU A 216 3.31 22.52 7.30
C LEU A 216 4.60 22.73 6.50
N LYS A 217 4.54 22.56 5.19
CA LYS A 217 5.68 22.77 4.28
C LYS A 217 6.25 24.17 4.40
N GLY A 218 5.40 25.20 4.37
CA GLY A 218 5.81 26.60 4.54
C GLY A 218 6.45 26.87 5.89
N TYR A 219 5.93 26.27 6.95
CA TYR A 219 6.54 26.36 8.29
C TYR A 219 7.96 25.77 8.32
N PHE A 220 8.16 24.56 7.78
CA PHE A 220 9.46 23.93 7.70
C PHE A 220 10.43 24.72 6.82
N GLU A 221 10.01 25.22 5.68
CA GLU A 221 10.85 26.04 4.80
C GLU A 221 11.31 27.34 5.48
N THR A 222 10.52 27.89 6.39
CA THR A 222 10.82 29.14 7.11
C THR A 222 11.67 28.91 8.34
N TYR A 223 11.34 27.91 9.17
CA TYR A 223 11.90 27.74 10.50
C TYR A 223 12.82 26.53 10.66
N LEU A 224 12.74 25.56 9.74
CA LEU A 224 13.50 24.30 9.77
C LEU A 224 14.02 23.92 8.37
N PRO A 225 14.71 24.83 7.66
CA PRO A 225 15.11 24.63 6.26
C PRO A 225 16.06 23.44 6.05
N GLU A 226 16.76 23.01 7.08
CA GLU A 226 17.63 21.82 7.09
C GLU A 226 16.83 20.50 7.01
N PHE A 227 15.51 20.51 7.31
CA PHE A 227 14.66 19.35 7.28
C PHE A 227 13.55 19.51 6.21
N PRO A 228 13.86 19.44 4.92
CA PRO A 228 12.86 19.62 3.88
C PRO A 228 11.74 18.60 3.99
N VAL A 229 10.51 19.08 3.79
CA VAL A 229 9.31 18.26 3.73
C VAL A 229 9.21 17.64 2.32
N MET A 230 8.88 16.36 2.26
CA MET A 230 8.69 15.61 1.01
C MET A 230 7.50 16.13 0.23
N MET A 231 7.55 15.98 -1.08
CA MET A 231 6.37 16.21 -1.92
C MET A 231 5.28 15.21 -1.57
N LEU A 232 4.07 15.71 -1.39
CA LEU A 232 2.89 14.91 -1.09
C LEU A 232 2.00 14.86 -2.33
N GLU A 233 1.97 13.72 -2.99
CA GLU A 233 1.15 13.47 -4.18
C GLU A 233 -0.17 12.78 -3.81
N GLY A 234 -0.16 12.01 -2.73
CA GLY A 234 -1.30 11.29 -2.19
C GLY A 234 -1.09 10.87 -0.74
N THR A 235 -2.06 10.21 -0.15
CA THR A 235 -2.16 9.87 1.28
C THR A 235 -2.40 11.11 2.16
N TYR A 236 -2.37 10.93 3.48
CA TYR A 236 -2.38 12.04 4.46
C TYR A 236 -1.13 12.03 5.35
N LEU A 237 -0.09 11.30 4.93
CA LEU A 237 1.16 11.12 5.69
C LEU A 237 2.25 11.98 5.07
N VAL A 238 2.89 12.79 5.87
CA VAL A 238 3.94 13.71 5.45
C VAL A 238 5.27 13.30 6.05
N LEU A 239 6.26 13.05 5.20
CA LEU A 239 7.64 12.81 5.63
C LEU A 239 8.48 14.08 5.54
N SER A 240 9.47 14.18 6.41
CA SER A 240 10.58 15.14 6.28
C SER A 240 11.92 14.43 6.57
N LEU A 241 13.03 15.06 6.26
CA LEU A 241 14.35 14.50 6.57
C LEU A 241 14.61 14.37 8.07
N ILE A 242 13.87 15.05 8.92
CA ILE A 242 13.94 14.87 10.38
C ILE A 242 13.67 13.42 10.81
N HIS A 243 12.76 12.73 10.08
CA HIS A 243 12.44 11.33 10.34
C HIS A 243 13.53 10.35 9.87
N ILE A 244 14.42 10.80 9.00
CA ILE A 244 15.50 10.00 8.39
C ILE A 244 16.81 10.19 9.15
N SER A 245 17.12 11.44 9.55
CA SER A 245 18.36 11.79 10.24
C SER A 245 18.36 11.39 11.73
N GLU A 246 17.18 11.34 12.33
CA GLU A 246 16.98 10.82 13.69
C GLU A 246 15.92 9.73 13.68
N PRO A 247 16.28 8.47 13.42
CA PRO A 247 15.34 7.36 13.54
C PRO A 247 15.02 7.14 15.01
N THR A 248 14.16 8.00 15.56
CA THR A 248 13.66 7.86 16.91
C THR A 248 12.82 6.57 16.99
N ARG A 249 12.91 5.88 18.12
CA ARG A 249 12.14 4.65 18.43
C ARG A 249 10.62 4.83 18.26
N HIS A 250 10.14 6.06 18.09
CA HIS A 250 8.72 6.40 17.89
C HIS A 250 8.20 6.19 16.45
N ALA A 251 9.06 6.11 15.45
CA ALA A 251 8.66 5.73 14.09
C ALA A 251 8.20 4.25 13.98
N GLN A 252 8.27 3.51 15.08
CA GLN A 252 7.80 2.12 15.18
C GLN A 252 6.45 1.98 15.89
N ILE A 253 5.81 3.09 16.29
CA ILE A 253 4.56 3.07 17.04
C ILE A 253 3.56 4.00 16.33
N SER A 254 2.90 3.48 15.34
CA SER A 254 1.61 3.97 14.85
C SER A 254 0.99 2.96 13.90
#